data_717b531c1599fe2943ce24d65864e2f4
#
_entry.id   717b531c1599fe2943ce24d65864e2f4
#
_cell.length_a   1.000
_cell.length_b   1.000
_cell.length_c   1.000
_cell.angle_alpha   90.00
_cell.angle_beta   90.00
_cell.angle_gamma   90.00
#
_symmetry.space_group_name_H-M   'P 1'
#
loop_
_entity.id
_entity.type
_entity.pdbx_description
1 polymer ?
#
loop_
_entity_poly.entity_id
_entity_poly.type
_entity_poly.pdbx_seq_one_letter_code
_entity_poly.pdbx_strand_id
1 'polypeptide(L)'
;QMAEERRYFQLEFDIRNHFKMGPVPYHNVIGIIPGTEFPDEYVIMSGHLDAYDVGTGGIDDGSGVSVTMEAARLIMEAGGKPKRTILVVLWAGEEFGLYGSHSWIERNKDKLDKISNMINRDGGPTVPTGMSVSEAMWEDFALVCSPINDINPEFPFKLEKSEPGEKPEKAWGTDSGPFAVEGVPTTGFQTGDPKGYNFSYGEIWHTERDLFNKSIPEYQEHASIATAVLVYGIANLDHLLSRDGYYIEKKKEPNTKKSKKK
;
A
#
# COMPACT_ATOMS: atom_id res chain seq x y z
N GLN A 1 22.94 -18.64 26.36
CA GLN A 1 23.84 -19.37 27.28
C GLN A 1 25.09 -18.54 27.62
N MET A 2 25.95 -18.13 26.64
CA MET A 2 27.18 -17.34 26.95
C MET A 2 26.88 -16.00 27.61
N ALA A 3 25.79 -15.31 27.19
CA ALA A 3 25.39 -14.05 27.79
C ALA A 3 24.89 -14.23 29.24
N GLU A 4 24.17 -15.31 29.54
CA GLU A 4 23.71 -15.67 30.87
C GLU A 4 24.89 -15.99 31.80
N GLU A 5 25.97 -16.59 31.28
CA GLU A 5 27.20 -16.91 31.98
C GLU A 5 28.15 -15.70 32.09
N ARG A 6 27.77 -14.51 31.58
CA ARG A 6 28.57 -13.27 31.52
C ARG A 6 29.96 -13.48 30.91
N ARG A 7 30.08 -14.39 29.93
CA ARG A 7 31.32 -14.62 29.20
C ARG A 7 31.44 -13.66 28.04
N TYR A 8 32.62 -13.13 27.82
CA TYR A 8 32.91 -12.34 26.62
C TYR A 8 33.06 -13.29 25.43
N PHE A 9 32.47 -12.87 24.30
CA PHE A 9 32.65 -13.53 23.01
C PHE A 9 33.17 -12.51 21.99
N GLN A 10 34.01 -12.96 21.11
CA GLN A 10 34.52 -12.19 19.99
C GLN A 10 34.03 -12.82 18.71
N LEU A 11 33.60 -11.97 17.77
CA LEU A 11 33.21 -12.38 16.44
C LEU A 11 34.15 -11.69 15.46
N GLU A 12 34.64 -12.46 14.49
CA GLU A 12 35.38 -11.93 13.34
C GLU A 12 34.46 -11.94 12.12
N PHE A 13 34.38 -10.82 11.42
CA PHE A 13 33.60 -10.68 10.20
C PHE A 13 34.55 -10.37 9.06
N ASP A 14 34.50 -11.17 7.98
CA ASP A 14 35.16 -10.91 6.71
C ASP A 14 34.07 -10.79 5.64
N ILE A 15 33.63 -9.56 5.36
CA ILE A 15 32.56 -9.26 4.38
C ILE A 15 33.20 -8.58 3.19
N ARG A 16 33.21 -9.27 2.02
CA ARG A 16 33.82 -8.78 0.78
C ARG A 16 32.73 -8.51 -0.27
N ASN A 17 32.17 -7.31 -0.21
CA ASN A 17 31.18 -6.87 -1.18
C ASN A 17 31.86 -6.22 -2.40
N HIS A 18 31.30 -6.49 -3.59
CA HIS A 18 31.68 -5.85 -4.82
C HIS A 18 30.57 -4.94 -5.29
N PHE A 19 30.78 -3.63 -5.17
CA PHE A 19 29.80 -2.65 -5.63
C PHE A 19 30.00 -2.35 -7.12
N LYS A 20 28.96 -2.52 -7.91
CA LYS A 20 28.89 -1.97 -9.27
C LYS A 20 28.24 -0.59 -9.18
N MET A 21 29.03 0.45 -9.33
CA MET A 21 28.51 1.82 -9.31
C MET A 21 27.58 2.06 -10.50
N GLY A 22 26.42 2.73 -10.20
CA GLY A 22 25.40 3.03 -11.18
C GLY A 22 25.69 4.26 -12.04
N PRO A 23 24.68 4.78 -12.75
CA PRO A 23 23.24 4.55 -12.52
C PRO A 23 22.75 3.20 -13.03
N VAL A 24 21.81 2.60 -12.29
CA VAL A 24 21.09 1.40 -12.71
C VAL A 24 19.66 1.83 -13.04
N PRO A 25 19.22 1.76 -14.29
CA PRO A 25 17.84 2.11 -14.65
C PRO A 25 16.89 1.00 -14.21
N TYR A 26 15.74 1.40 -13.64
CA TYR A 26 14.60 0.53 -13.40
C TYR A 26 13.32 1.27 -13.73
N HIS A 27 12.24 0.53 -13.91
CA HIS A 27 10.99 1.04 -14.46
C HIS A 27 9.79 0.54 -13.67
N ASN A 28 8.88 1.45 -13.36
CA ASN A 28 7.54 1.06 -12.93
C ASN A 28 6.82 0.37 -14.08
N VAL A 29 5.98 -0.61 -13.77
CA VAL A 29 5.05 -1.20 -14.72
C VAL A 29 3.67 -0.60 -14.47
N ILE A 30 3.04 -0.02 -15.49
CA ILE A 30 1.76 0.65 -15.35
C ILE A 30 0.76 0.08 -16.37
N GLY A 31 -0.27 -0.60 -15.86
CA GLY A 31 -1.46 -0.95 -16.61
C GLY A 31 -2.53 0.15 -16.46
N ILE A 32 -3.37 0.31 -17.48
CA ILE A 32 -4.41 1.34 -17.51
C ILE A 32 -5.73 0.70 -17.90
N ILE A 33 -6.76 0.86 -17.05
CA ILE A 33 -8.15 0.61 -17.41
C ILE A 33 -8.79 1.99 -17.60
N PRO A 34 -9.05 2.41 -18.86
CA PRO A 34 -9.46 3.78 -19.14
C PRO A 34 -10.86 4.10 -18.61
N GLY A 35 -11.00 5.30 -18.06
CA GLY A 35 -12.29 5.83 -17.60
C GLY A 35 -13.18 6.23 -18.77
N THR A 36 -14.49 6.02 -18.59
CA THR A 36 -15.50 6.30 -19.63
C THR A 36 -16.13 7.68 -19.54
N GLU A 37 -16.17 8.27 -18.35
CA GLU A 37 -16.79 9.59 -18.10
C GLU A 37 -15.75 10.62 -17.64
N PHE A 38 -14.83 10.21 -16.76
CA PHE A 38 -13.78 11.06 -16.19
C PHE A 38 -12.39 10.46 -16.47
N PRO A 39 -11.94 10.40 -17.75
CA PRO A 39 -10.70 9.71 -18.11
C PRO A 39 -9.44 10.35 -17.53
N ASP A 40 -9.50 11.62 -17.12
CA ASP A 40 -8.40 12.38 -16.51
C ASP A 40 -8.47 12.40 -14.97
N GLU A 41 -9.36 11.63 -14.37
CA GLU A 41 -9.42 11.38 -12.93
C GLU A 41 -9.02 9.93 -12.65
N TYR A 42 -8.36 9.68 -11.52
CA TYR A 42 -7.66 8.42 -11.31
C TYR A 42 -8.02 7.75 -9.98
N VAL A 43 -8.04 6.43 -9.99
CA VAL A 43 -7.89 5.58 -8.82
C VAL A 43 -6.65 4.73 -9.04
N ILE A 44 -5.76 4.65 -8.05
CA ILE A 44 -4.53 3.87 -8.14
C ILE A 44 -4.64 2.64 -7.25
N MET A 45 -4.33 1.46 -7.81
CA MET A 45 -4.05 0.26 -7.04
C MET A 45 -2.65 -0.24 -7.36
N SER A 46 -1.90 -0.63 -6.34
CA SER A 46 -0.48 -0.91 -6.52
C SER A 46 0.11 -1.90 -5.52
N GLY A 47 1.29 -2.38 -5.84
CA GLY A 47 2.26 -3.06 -5.02
C GLY A 47 3.65 -2.77 -5.56
N HIS A 48 4.72 -3.24 -4.91
CA HIS A 48 6.06 -3.07 -5.44
C HIS A 48 6.63 -4.34 -6.08
N LEU A 49 7.45 -4.15 -7.11
CA LEU A 49 7.92 -5.24 -7.96
C LEU A 49 9.28 -5.79 -7.54
N ASP A 50 10.06 -5.00 -6.83
CA ASP A 50 11.34 -5.41 -6.29
C ASP A 50 11.16 -6.17 -4.95
N ALA A 51 12.21 -6.80 -4.51
CA ALA A 51 12.26 -7.53 -3.25
C ALA A 51 13.61 -7.29 -2.57
N TYR A 52 13.66 -7.50 -1.27
CA TYR A 52 14.89 -7.39 -0.52
C TYR A 52 15.89 -8.49 -0.89
N ASP A 53 17.18 -8.18 -0.89
CA ASP A 53 18.28 -8.94 -1.53
C ASP A 53 18.35 -10.44 -1.23
N VAL A 54 17.89 -10.90 -0.08
CA VAL A 54 18.11 -12.27 0.38
C VAL A 54 16.93 -13.21 0.12
N GLY A 55 15.73 -12.65 -0.12
CA GLY A 55 14.50 -13.38 -0.43
C GLY A 55 14.17 -13.36 -1.92
N THR A 56 13.08 -14.03 -2.28
CA THR A 56 12.51 -13.96 -3.65
C THR A 56 11.32 -13.02 -3.74
N GLY A 57 10.97 -12.34 -2.62
CA GLY A 57 9.81 -11.46 -2.56
C GLY A 57 8.49 -12.20 -2.76
N GLY A 58 8.38 -13.43 -2.25
CA GLY A 58 7.16 -14.22 -2.44
C GLY A 58 5.95 -13.64 -1.73
N ILE A 59 6.19 -12.91 -0.66
CA ILE A 59 5.17 -12.23 0.14
C ILE A 59 5.38 -10.72 0.09
N ASP A 60 6.58 -10.24 0.34
CA ASP A 60 7.01 -8.86 0.30
C ASP A 60 7.77 -8.57 -1.02
N ASP A 61 7.14 -8.09 -2.13
CA ASP A 61 5.69 -7.84 -2.21
C ASP A 61 5.02 -8.65 -3.34
N GLY A 62 5.46 -9.89 -3.58
CA GLY A 62 4.81 -10.76 -4.56
C GLY A 62 3.32 -10.98 -4.25
N SER A 63 2.93 -10.89 -2.97
CA SER A 63 1.52 -10.97 -2.56
C SER A 63 0.73 -9.76 -3.04
N GLY A 64 1.25 -8.55 -2.88
CA GLY A 64 0.59 -7.33 -3.34
C GLY A 64 0.59 -7.19 -4.84
N VAL A 65 1.70 -7.55 -5.51
CA VAL A 65 1.77 -7.61 -6.98
C VAL A 65 0.67 -8.51 -7.54
N SER A 66 0.55 -9.74 -7.00
CA SER A 66 -0.45 -10.70 -7.49
C SER A 66 -1.88 -10.25 -7.22
N VAL A 67 -2.17 -9.69 -6.04
CA VAL A 67 -3.48 -9.10 -5.71
C VAL A 67 -3.82 -7.96 -6.66
N THR A 68 -2.89 -7.05 -6.92
CA THR A 68 -3.08 -5.88 -7.80
C THR A 68 -3.36 -6.32 -9.24
N MET A 69 -2.59 -7.26 -9.76
CA MET A 69 -2.78 -7.79 -11.12
C MET A 69 -4.09 -8.57 -11.26
N GLU A 70 -4.41 -9.41 -10.27
CA GLU A 70 -5.63 -10.22 -10.30
C GLU A 70 -6.88 -9.35 -10.13
N ALA A 71 -6.86 -8.32 -9.29
CA ALA A 71 -7.95 -7.36 -9.18
C ALA A 71 -8.23 -6.68 -10.53
N ALA A 72 -7.17 -6.29 -11.26
CA ALA A 72 -7.33 -5.73 -12.61
C ALA A 72 -7.96 -6.72 -13.58
N ARG A 73 -7.49 -7.99 -13.55
CA ARG A 73 -8.03 -9.06 -14.39
C ARG A 73 -9.52 -9.30 -14.10
N LEU A 74 -9.90 -9.36 -12.82
CA LEU A 74 -11.28 -9.55 -12.39
C LEU A 74 -12.20 -8.42 -12.89
N ILE A 75 -11.76 -7.16 -12.76
CA ILE A 75 -12.52 -6.01 -13.28
C ILE A 75 -12.74 -6.13 -14.79
N MET A 76 -11.70 -6.49 -15.53
CA MET A 76 -11.78 -6.61 -17.00
C MET A 76 -12.66 -7.79 -17.43
N GLU A 77 -12.50 -8.97 -16.82
CA GLU A 77 -13.27 -10.18 -17.11
C GLU A 77 -14.77 -9.99 -16.80
N ALA A 78 -15.07 -9.24 -15.74
CA ALA A 78 -16.45 -8.84 -15.43
C ALA A 78 -17.05 -7.83 -16.44
N GLY A 79 -16.28 -7.40 -17.44
CA GLY A 79 -16.69 -6.38 -18.39
C GLY A 79 -16.78 -4.98 -17.79
N GLY A 80 -16.02 -4.71 -16.73
CA GLY A 80 -16.02 -3.46 -16.01
C GLY A 80 -15.63 -2.28 -16.90
N LYS A 81 -16.45 -1.21 -16.82
CA LYS A 81 -16.23 0.06 -17.50
C LYS A 81 -16.24 1.17 -16.46
N PRO A 82 -15.11 1.45 -15.81
CA PRO A 82 -15.07 2.45 -14.76
C PRO A 82 -15.34 3.84 -15.30
N LYS A 83 -15.96 4.72 -14.51
CA LYS A 83 -16.12 6.13 -14.86
C LYS A 83 -14.77 6.86 -14.87
N ARG A 84 -13.91 6.58 -13.88
CA ARG A 84 -12.53 7.10 -13.74
C ARG A 84 -11.51 6.08 -14.20
N THR A 85 -10.40 6.57 -14.70
CA THR A 85 -9.27 5.71 -15.07
C THR A 85 -8.68 5.02 -13.84
N ILE A 86 -8.53 3.69 -13.92
CA ILE A 86 -7.82 2.91 -12.92
C ILE A 86 -6.38 2.72 -13.39
N LEU A 87 -5.42 3.16 -12.59
CA LEU A 87 -4.01 2.87 -12.78
C LEU A 87 -3.62 1.66 -11.93
N VAL A 88 -3.10 0.65 -12.59
CA VAL A 88 -2.58 -0.59 -12.00
C VAL A 88 -1.08 -0.47 -12.00
N VAL A 89 -0.46 -0.22 -10.85
CA VAL A 89 0.95 0.15 -10.81
C VAL A 89 1.75 -0.86 -9.99
N LEU A 90 2.84 -1.33 -10.59
CA LEU A 90 3.86 -2.10 -9.89
C LEU A 90 5.10 -1.21 -9.79
N TRP A 91 5.39 -0.77 -8.56
CA TRP A 91 6.47 0.17 -8.29
C TRP A 91 7.82 -0.53 -8.32
N ALA A 92 8.86 0.19 -8.70
CA ALA A 92 10.22 -0.31 -8.70
C ALA A 92 11.10 0.47 -7.72
N GLY A 93 11.93 -0.24 -6.96
CA GLY A 93 12.85 0.36 -6.00
C GLY A 93 12.17 0.88 -4.75
N GLU A 94 11.14 0.20 -4.28
CA GLU A 94 10.48 0.45 -3.01
C GLU A 94 11.45 0.22 -1.87
N GLU A 95 12.04 -0.98 -1.81
CA GLU A 95 12.94 -1.50 -0.79
C GLU A 95 14.19 -0.62 -0.55
N PHE A 96 14.55 0.16 -1.55
CA PHE A 96 15.74 1.02 -1.53
C PHE A 96 15.41 2.51 -1.38
N GLY A 97 14.16 2.87 -1.13
CA GLY A 97 13.78 4.25 -0.84
C GLY A 97 12.63 4.80 -1.67
N LEU A 98 11.64 4.00 -2.03
CA LEU A 98 10.38 4.42 -2.68
C LEU A 98 10.64 5.15 -4.02
N TYR A 99 11.69 4.74 -4.74
CA TYR A 99 12.16 5.52 -5.91
C TYR A 99 11.13 5.57 -7.03
N GLY A 100 10.39 4.47 -7.24
CA GLY A 100 9.39 4.37 -8.29
C GLY A 100 8.23 5.33 -8.10
N SER A 101 7.64 5.35 -6.91
CA SER A 101 6.54 6.23 -6.54
C SER A 101 6.95 7.70 -6.48
N HIS A 102 8.11 8.01 -5.90
CA HIS A 102 8.67 9.36 -5.91
C HIS A 102 8.86 9.89 -7.34
N SER A 103 9.50 9.10 -8.21
CA SER A 103 9.73 9.50 -9.60
C SER A 103 8.43 9.70 -10.39
N TRP A 104 7.41 8.88 -10.11
CA TRP A 104 6.10 9.05 -10.73
C TRP A 104 5.43 10.36 -10.30
N ILE A 105 5.44 10.67 -9.01
CA ILE A 105 4.90 11.91 -8.45
C ILE A 105 5.57 13.13 -9.06
N GLU A 106 6.91 13.14 -9.12
CA GLU A 106 7.66 14.25 -9.69
C GLU A 106 7.26 14.56 -11.14
N ARG A 107 6.96 13.53 -11.93
CA ARG A 107 6.58 13.65 -13.34
C ARG A 107 5.10 13.89 -13.59
N ASN A 108 4.25 13.74 -12.57
CA ASN A 108 2.80 13.81 -12.68
C ASN A 108 2.16 14.70 -11.62
N LYS A 109 2.85 15.77 -11.22
CA LYS A 109 2.34 16.72 -10.20
C LYS A 109 0.99 17.33 -10.56
N ASP A 110 0.75 17.52 -11.85
CA ASP A 110 -0.52 18.03 -12.41
C ASP A 110 -1.70 17.06 -12.28
N LYS A 111 -1.44 15.82 -11.92
CA LYS A 111 -2.46 14.78 -11.74
C LYS A 111 -2.85 14.53 -10.29
N LEU A 112 -2.06 15.00 -9.31
CA LEU A 112 -2.23 14.65 -7.90
C LEU A 112 -3.61 15.03 -7.34
N ASP A 113 -4.14 16.18 -7.76
CA ASP A 113 -5.47 16.63 -7.35
C ASP A 113 -6.61 15.85 -8.00
N LYS A 114 -6.31 15.10 -9.06
CA LYS A 114 -7.24 14.26 -9.81
C LYS A 114 -7.23 12.81 -9.36
N ILE A 115 -6.39 12.45 -8.40
CA ILE A 115 -6.37 11.09 -7.81
C ILE A 115 -7.43 11.04 -6.71
N SER A 116 -8.47 10.25 -6.93
CA SER A 116 -9.52 10.03 -5.95
C SER A 116 -9.01 9.26 -4.75
N ASN A 117 -8.27 8.19 -5.00
CA ASN A 117 -7.67 7.35 -3.96
C ASN A 117 -6.48 6.56 -4.49
N MET A 118 -5.54 6.26 -3.61
CA MET A 118 -4.48 5.30 -3.85
C MET A 118 -4.55 4.18 -2.82
N ILE A 119 -4.57 2.96 -3.30
CA ILE A 119 -4.51 1.75 -2.48
C ILE A 119 -3.21 1.03 -2.84
N ASN A 120 -2.33 0.92 -1.87
CA ASN A 120 -1.10 0.14 -2.00
C ASN A 120 -1.24 -1.14 -1.18
N ARG A 121 -0.99 -2.27 -1.81
CA ARG A 121 -0.96 -3.55 -1.14
C ARG A 121 0.48 -3.97 -0.99
N ASP A 122 1.01 -3.77 0.20
CA ASP A 122 2.36 -4.12 0.60
C ASP A 122 2.26 -4.75 1.98
N GLY A 123 2.68 -5.97 2.11
CA GLY A 123 2.55 -6.71 3.36
C GLY A 123 2.10 -8.15 3.18
N GLY A 124 1.91 -8.83 4.28
CA GLY A 124 1.71 -10.28 4.33
C GLY A 124 0.48 -10.83 3.60
N PRO A 125 0.39 -12.15 3.49
CA PRO A 125 -0.69 -12.83 2.78
C PRO A 125 -1.97 -12.92 3.60
N THR A 126 -2.10 -12.14 4.67
CA THR A 126 -3.29 -12.08 5.53
C THR A 126 -4.48 -11.45 4.80
N VAL A 127 -5.70 -11.87 5.16
CA VAL A 127 -6.91 -11.48 4.46
C VAL A 127 -7.41 -10.09 4.88
N PRO A 128 -7.97 -9.26 3.97
CA PRO A 128 -8.68 -8.06 4.34
C PRO A 128 -9.84 -8.35 5.30
N THR A 129 -9.84 -7.70 6.46
CA THR A 129 -10.88 -7.83 7.49
C THR A 129 -11.59 -6.51 7.77
N GLY A 130 -11.15 -5.42 7.19
CA GLY A 130 -11.77 -4.12 7.35
C GLY A 130 -10.95 -2.97 6.80
N MET A 131 -11.45 -1.77 7.04
CA MET A 131 -10.80 -0.50 6.75
C MET A 131 -11.21 0.54 7.77
N SER A 132 -10.32 1.54 7.98
CA SER A 132 -10.67 2.76 8.69
C SER A 132 -10.64 3.94 7.73
N VAL A 133 -11.71 4.73 7.72
CA VAL A 133 -11.87 5.86 6.81
C VAL A 133 -12.34 7.11 7.54
N SER A 134 -12.04 8.29 7.00
CA SER A 134 -12.49 9.55 7.58
C SER A 134 -14.01 9.70 7.52
N GLU A 135 -14.57 10.54 8.40
CA GLU A 135 -16.02 10.85 8.43
C GLU A 135 -16.52 11.31 7.06
N ALA A 136 -15.75 12.16 6.36
CA ALA A 136 -16.14 12.71 5.06
C ALA A 136 -16.18 11.67 3.92
N MET A 137 -15.52 10.52 4.10
CA MET A 137 -15.52 9.41 3.12
C MET A 137 -16.45 8.26 3.54
N TRP A 138 -17.08 8.34 4.71
CA TRP A 138 -17.82 7.23 5.31
C TRP A 138 -18.90 6.67 4.41
N GLU A 139 -19.79 7.53 3.89
CA GLU A 139 -20.93 7.09 3.07
C GLU A 139 -20.46 6.44 1.76
N ASP A 140 -19.41 6.99 1.14
CA ASP A 140 -18.83 6.43 -0.07
C ASP A 140 -18.25 5.04 0.18
N PHE A 141 -17.46 4.88 1.23
CA PHE A 141 -16.87 3.58 1.56
C PHE A 141 -17.91 2.58 2.06
N ALA A 142 -18.94 3.02 2.80
CA ALA A 142 -20.05 2.16 3.20
C ALA A 142 -20.78 1.59 1.97
N LEU A 143 -20.98 2.43 0.95
CA LEU A 143 -21.57 2.01 -0.32
C LEU A 143 -20.67 1.01 -1.07
N VAL A 144 -19.41 1.38 -1.33
CA VAL A 144 -18.53 0.59 -2.19
C VAL A 144 -18.04 -0.69 -1.55
N CYS A 145 -17.92 -0.75 -0.21
CA CYS A 145 -17.49 -1.95 0.50
C CYS A 145 -18.63 -2.91 0.82
N SER A 146 -19.90 -2.47 0.71
CA SER A 146 -21.06 -3.30 1.10
C SER A 146 -21.08 -4.69 0.46
N PRO A 147 -20.67 -4.90 -0.82
CA PRO A 147 -20.71 -6.23 -1.43
C PRO A 147 -19.66 -7.21 -0.87
N ILE A 148 -18.61 -6.74 -0.21
CA ILE A 148 -17.49 -7.61 0.22
C ILE A 148 -17.97 -8.72 1.16
N ASN A 149 -18.86 -8.40 2.12
CA ASN A 149 -19.40 -9.38 3.04
C ASN A 149 -20.34 -10.40 2.38
N ASP A 150 -21.03 -9.99 1.32
CA ASP A 150 -21.94 -10.87 0.58
C ASP A 150 -21.17 -11.87 -0.29
N ILE A 151 -20.00 -11.46 -0.79
CA ILE A 151 -19.17 -12.30 -1.67
C ILE A 151 -18.55 -13.47 -0.89
N ASN A 152 -18.01 -13.21 0.30
CA ASN A 152 -17.44 -14.26 1.14
C ASN A 152 -17.67 -14.02 2.63
N PRO A 153 -18.76 -14.57 3.19
CA PRO A 153 -19.09 -14.42 4.61
C PRO A 153 -18.07 -15.05 5.59
N GLU A 154 -17.19 -15.93 5.12
CA GLU A 154 -16.13 -16.53 5.94
C GLU A 154 -15.05 -15.50 6.33
N PHE A 155 -14.94 -14.41 5.57
CA PHE A 155 -13.99 -13.33 5.81
C PHE A 155 -14.75 -12.03 6.10
N PRO A 156 -15.31 -11.86 7.31
CA PRO A 156 -16.10 -10.68 7.63
C PRO A 156 -15.27 -9.41 7.52
N PHE A 157 -15.82 -8.43 6.79
CA PHE A 157 -15.20 -7.15 6.54
C PHE A 157 -15.92 -6.05 7.32
N LYS A 158 -15.17 -5.27 8.09
CA LYS A 158 -15.70 -4.21 8.95
C LYS A 158 -15.17 -2.85 8.54
N LEU A 159 -16.07 -1.92 8.30
CA LEU A 159 -15.71 -0.52 8.10
C LEU A 159 -15.74 0.23 9.44
N GLU A 160 -14.73 1.02 9.72
CA GLU A 160 -14.62 1.83 10.93
C GLU A 160 -14.31 3.28 10.58
N LYS A 161 -14.78 4.22 11.42
CA LYS A 161 -14.41 5.63 11.29
C LYS A 161 -13.05 5.88 11.92
N SER A 162 -12.23 6.68 11.25
CA SER A 162 -10.95 7.13 11.79
C SER A 162 -10.98 8.62 12.09
N GLU A 163 -10.28 9.00 13.14
CA GLU A 163 -9.98 10.41 13.39
C GLU A 163 -8.96 10.92 12.35
N PRO A 164 -9.02 12.21 11.97
CA PRO A 164 -8.06 12.79 11.06
C PRO A 164 -6.63 12.70 11.58
N GLY A 165 -5.73 12.16 10.76
CA GLY A 165 -4.31 12.11 11.06
C GLY A 165 -3.58 13.41 10.69
N GLU A 166 -2.39 13.65 11.25
CA GLU A 166 -1.52 14.71 10.76
C GLU A 166 -0.98 14.36 9.37
N LYS A 167 -0.98 15.35 8.46
CA LYS A 167 -0.35 15.18 7.15
C LYS A 167 1.14 14.86 7.34
N PRO A 168 1.67 13.76 6.78
CA PRO A 168 3.07 13.43 6.93
C PRO A 168 3.96 14.46 6.23
N GLU A 169 5.06 14.85 6.89
CA GLU A 169 6.06 15.77 6.31
C GLU A 169 7.10 15.03 5.45
N LYS A 170 7.23 13.73 5.65
CA LYS A 170 8.17 12.85 4.93
C LYS A 170 7.47 11.54 4.58
N ALA A 171 7.80 11.01 3.42
CA ALA A 171 7.38 9.67 3.05
C ALA A 171 8.02 8.62 3.96
N TRP A 172 7.24 7.65 4.35
CA TRP A 172 7.66 6.53 5.17
C TRP A 172 6.75 5.32 4.90
N GLY A 173 7.21 4.15 5.30
CA GLY A 173 6.46 2.91 5.16
C GLY A 173 6.60 2.35 3.76
N THR A 174 5.63 2.55 2.90
CA THR A 174 5.54 1.99 1.58
C THR A 174 5.21 3.05 0.52
N ASP A 175 5.02 2.67 -0.74
CA ASP A 175 4.76 3.57 -1.88
C ASP A 175 3.53 4.48 -1.73
N SER A 176 2.62 4.20 -0.80
CA SER A 176 1.57 5.16 -0.43
C SER A 176 2.10 6.39 0.33
N GLY A 177 3.25 6.27 1.00
CA GLY A 177 3.85 7.36 1.78
C GLY A 177 4.13 8.62 0.98
N PRO A 178 4.79 8.57 -0.18
CA PRO A 178 5.00 9.74 -1.04
C PRO A 178 3.69 10.42 -1.47
N PHE A 179 2.64 9.66 -1.78
CA PHE A 179 1.32 10.22 -2.12
C PHE A 179 0.65 10.89 -0.91
N ALA A 180 0.77 10.32 0.27
CA ALA A 180 0.26 10.90 1.50
C ALA A 180 0.93 12.27 1.81
N VAL A 181 2.24 12.40 1.57
CA VAL A 181 2.98 13.68 1.68
C VAL A 181 2.40 14.74 0.75
N GLU A 182 1.95 14.36 -0.43
CA GLU A 182 1.29 15.28 -1.37
C GLU A 182 -0.19 15.53 -1.05
N GLY A 183 -0.75 14.83 -0.04
CA GLY A 183 -2.14 15.00 0.39
C GLY A 183 -3.14 14.22 -0.46
N VAL A 184 -2.68 13.25 -1.22
CA VAL A 184 -3.55 12.29 -1.91
C VAL A 184 -4.15 11.36 -0.86
N PRO A 185 -5.47 11.06 -0.90
CA PRO A 185 -6.05 10.04 -0.04
C PRO A 185 -5.41 8.68 -0.29
N THR A 186 -4.81 8.12 0.76
CA THR A 186 -4.22 6.78 0.73
C THR A 186 -4.98 5.91 1.74
N THR A 187 -5.70 4.92 1.25
CA THR A 187 -6.42 4.00 2.12
C THR A 187 -5.83 2.61 2.00
N GLY A 188 -5.95 1.83 3.06
CA GLY A 188 -5.43 0.47 3.10
C GLY A 188 -6.35 -0.46 3.88
N PHE A 189 -6.29 -1.73 3.57
CA PHE A 189 -7.01 -2.74 4.33
C PHE A 189 -6.36 -2.99 5.68
N GLN A 190 -7.18 -3.11 6.71
CA GLN A 190 -6.83 -3.87 7.89
C GLN A 190 -6.87 -5.35 7.51
N THR A 191 -5.89 -6.12 7.97
CA THR A 191 -5.79 -7.53 7.61
C THR A 191 -5.69 -8.42 8.84
N GLY A 192 -6.10 -9.67 8.71
CA GLY A 192 -6.09 -10.63 9.81
C GLY A 192 -5.93 -12.07 9.34
N ASP A 193 -5.91 -12.97 10.32
CA ASP A 193 -5.79 -14.42 10.11
C ASP A 193 -6.97 -15.17 10.76
N PRO A 194 -8.21 -15.02 10.24
CA PRO A 194 -9.39 -15.60 10.85
C PRO A 194 -9.40 -17.14 10.84
N LYS A 195 -8.65 -17.79 9.97
CA LYS A 195 -8.55 -19.26 9.92
C LYS A 195 -7.39 -19.84 10.75
N GLY A 196 -6.54 -18.98 11.32
CA GLY A 196 -5.49 -19.41 12.22
C GLY A 196 -4.32 -20.13 11.54
N TYR A 197 -3.89 -19.67 10.36
CA TYR A 197 -2.67 -20.18 9.70
C TYR A 197 -1.40 -19.82 10.46
N ASN A 198 -1.51 -18.92 11.45
CA ASN A 198 -0.41 -18.46 12.28
C ASN A 198 0.77 -17.89 11.49
N PHE A 199 0.47 -17.21 10.40
CA PHE A 199 1.47 -16.50 9.63
C PHE A 199 2.06 -15.36 10.44
N SER A 200 3.39 -15.27 10.47
CA SER A 200 4.12 -14.17 11.09
C SER A 200 4.92 -13.41 10.03
N TYR A 201 4.51 -12.17 9.73
CA TYR A 201 5.23 -11.31 8.79
C TYR A 201 6.69 -11.08 9.22
N GLY A 202 6.93 -10.93 10.53
CA GLY A 202 8.27 -10.75 11.07
C GLY A 202 9.23 -11.93 10.87
N GLU A 203 8.72 -13.12 10.48
CA GLU A 203 9.58 -14.26 10.13
C GLU A 203 10.09 -14.21 8.71
N ILE A 204 9.39 -13.49 7.82
CA ILE A 204 9.74 -13.43 6.40
C ILE A 204 10.33 -12.08 6.00
N TRP A 205 9.87 -11.01 6.61
CA TRP A 205 10.21 -9.65 6.23
C TRP A 205 11.73 -9.45 6.17
N HIS A 206 12.22 -9.13 4.99
CA HIS A 206 13.63 -8.90 4.66
C HIS A 206 14.57 -10.09 5.01
N THR A 207 14.05 -11.33 4.90
CA THR A 207 14.83 -12.55 5.16
C THR A 207 14.79 -13.52 3.97
N GLU A 208 15.70 -14.50 3.97
CA GLU A 208 15.71 -15.59 3.00
C GLU A 208 14.47 -16.51 3.06
N ARG A 209 13.57 -16.26 4.02
CA ARG A 209 12.33 -17.03 4.20
C ARG A 209 11.16 -16.44 3.43
N ASP A 210 11.35 -15.26 2.83
CA ASP A 210 10.34 -14.65 1.98
C ASP A 210 10.24 -15.37 0.63
N LEU A 211 9.49 -16.44 0.63
CA LEU A 211 9.34 -17.37 -0.49
C LEU A 211 7.86 -17.55 -0.84
N PHE A 212 7.61 -17.92 -2.09
CA PHE A 212 6.26 -18.17 -2.62
C PHE A 212 5.43 -19.17 -1.78
N ASN A 213 6.05 -20.16 -1.17
CA ASN A 213 5.38 -21.16 -0.34
C ASN A 213 4.83 -20.62 0.99
N LYS A 214 5.05 -19.35 1.30
CA LYS A 214 4.46 -18.64 2.43
C LYS A 214 3.11 -18.00 2.09
N SER A 215 2.74 -17.98 0.83
CA SER A 215 1.44 -17.50 0.36
C SER A 215 0.30 -18.36 0.91
N ILE A 216 -0.83 -17.73 1.21
CA ILE A 216 -2.09 -18.37 1.62
C ILE A 216 -3.10 -18.14 0.49
N PRO A 217 -3.30 -19.11 -0.41
CA PRO A 217 -4.06 -18.92 -1.65
C PRO A 217 -5.46 -18.36 -1.45
N GLU A 218 -6.23 -18.90 -0.50
CA GLU A 218 -7.60 -18.44 -0.25
C GLU A 218 -7.66 -16.99 0.27
N TYR A 219 -6.64 -16.54 1.03
CA TYR A 219 -6.53 -15.17 1.47
C TYR A 219 -6.17 -14.23 0.33
N GLN A 220 -5.29 -14.68 -0.56
CA GLN A 220 -4.91 -13.92 -1.76
C GLN A 220 -6.08 -13.80 -2.75
N GLU A 221 -6.86 -14.86 -2.92
CA GLU A 221 -8.08 -14.83 -3.74
C GLU A 221 -9.07 -13.79 -3.19
N HIS A 222 -9.39 -13.85 -1.90
CA HIS A 222 -10.29 -12.89 -1.28
C HIS A 222 -9.75 -11.46 -1.31
N ALA A 223 -8.44 -11.27 -1.07
CA ALA A 223 -7.81 -9.96 -1.15
C ALA A 223 -7.92 -9.36 -2.56
N SER A 224 -7.77 -10.17 -3.60
CA SER A 224 -7.92 -9.74 -4.99
C SER A 224 -9.36 -9.30 -5.29
N ILE A 225 -10.34 -10.07 -4.81
CA ILE A 225 -11.77 -9.74 -4.96
C ILE A 225 -12.10 -8.45 -4.20
N ALA A 226 -11.70 -8.35 -2.93
CA ALA A 226 -11.96 -7.15 -2.12
C ALA A 226 -11.32 -5.90 -2.73
N THR A 227 -10.10 -6.02 -3.26
CA THR A 227 -9.41 -4.92 -3.95
C THR A 227 -10.15 -4.53 -5.23
N ALA A 228 -10.58 -5.51 -6.03
CA ALA A 228 -11.36 -5.24 -7.26
C ALA A 228 -12.66 -4.50 -6.96
N VAL A 229 -13.42 -4.97 -5.96
CA VAL A 229 -14.68 -4.35 -5.53
C VAL A 229 -14.46 -2.92 -5.08
N LEU A 230 -13.49 -2.69 -4.20
CA LEU A 230 -13.19 -1.38 -3.65
C LEU A 230 -12.74 -0.40 -4.73
N VAL A 231 -11.75 -0.78 -5.54
CA VAL A 231 -11.18 0.09 -6.59
C VAL A 231 -12.21 0.41 -7.66
N TYR A 232 -12.96 -0.60 -8.11
CA TYR A 232 -14.00 -0.40 -9.11
C TYR A 232 -15.15 0.44 -8.55
N GLY A 233 -15.54 0.23 -7.29
CA GLY A 233 -16.55 1.02 -6.62
C GLY A 233 -16.18 2.49 -6.54
N ILE A 234 -14.97 2.82 -6.06
CA ILE A 234 -14.47 4.19 -5.99
C ILE A 234 -14.37 4.83 -7.39
N ALA A 235 -13.91 4.06 -8.38
CA ALA A 235 -13.80 4.55 -9.76
C ALA A 235 -15.16 4.87 -10.40
N ASN A 236 -16.28 4.37 -9.86
CA ASN A 236 -17.63 4.60 -10.34
C ASN A 236 -18.45 5.62 -9.53
N LEU A 237 -17.91 6.21 -8.47
CA LEU A 237 -18.56 7.32 -7.76
C LEU A 237 -18.75 8.51 -8.72
N ASP A 238 -19.79 9.31 -8.50
CA ASP A 238 -20.06 10.50 -9.32
C ASP A 238 -19.12 11.68 -9.02
N HIS A 239 -18.33 11.58 -7.97
CA HIS A 239 -17.40 12.60 -7.47
C HIS A 239 -16.06 11.98 -7.02
N LEU A 240 -15.04 12.80 -6.88
CA LEU A 240 -13.80 12.41 -6.21
C LEU A 240 -14.05 12.26 -4.71
N LEU A 241 -13.37 11.32 -4.05
CA LEU A 241 -13.43 11.20 -2.61
C LEU A 241 -13.04 12.52 -1.95
N SER A 242 -13.80 12.90 -0.91
CA SER A 242 -13.53 14.12 -0.17
C SER A 242 -12.18 14.05 0.55
N ARG A 243 -11.44 15.15 0.50
CA ARG A 243 -10.21 15.33 1.30
C ARG A 243 -10.48 16.09 2.59
N ASP A 244 -11.73 16.53 2.83
CA ASP A 244 -12.11 17.29 4.01
C ASP A 244 -11.92 16.46 5.28
N GLY A 245 -11.15 17.00 6.22
CA GLY A 245 -10.85 16.29 7.46
C GLY A 245 -10.06 14.99 7.31
N TYR A 246 -9.51 14.71 6.12
CA TYR A 246 -8.62 13.57 5.93
C TYR A 246 -7.28 13.78 6.64
N TYR A 247 -6.74 14.98 6.51
CA TYR A 247 -5.59 15.44 7.30
C TYR A 247 -5.92 16.71 8.08
N ILE A 248 -5.33 16.81 9.28
CA ILE A 248 -5.28 18.07 10.03
C ILE A 248 -3.94 18.76 9.77
N GLU A 249 -3.97 20.09 9.64
CA GLU A 249 -2.74 20.85 9.59
C GLU A 249 -2.04 20.85 10.95
N LYS A 250 -0.76 20.53 10.94
CA LYS A 250 0.07 20.58 12.15
C LYS A 250 0.09 22.00 12.71
N LYS A 251 -0.43 22.19 13.93
CA LYS A 251 -0.29 23.48 14.63
C LYS A 251 1.20 23.73 14.82
N LYS A 252 1.75 24.74 14.14
CA LYS A 252 3.14 25.18 14.38
C LYS A 252 3.26 25.56 15.85
N GLU A 253 4.00 24.78 16.63
CA GLU A 253 4.35 25.19 17.98
C GLU A 253 5.08 26.56 17.92
N PRO A 254 4.72 27.54 18.77
CA PRO A 254 5.41 28.79 18.80
C PRO A 254 6.87 28.51 19.17
N ASN A 255 7.77 28.97 18.30
CA ASN A 255 9.22 28.77 18.40
C ASN A 255 9.75 29.40 19.71
N THR A 256 9.68 28.67 20.82
CA THR A 256 10.29 29.05 22.09
C THR A 256 11.79 28.95 21.96
N LYS A 257 12.43 29.94 21.34
CA LYS A 257 13.87 30.13 21.42
C LYS A 257 14.23 30.18 22.91
N LYS A 258 14.73 29.09 23.47
CA LYS A 258 15.45 29.13 24.74
C LYS A 258 16.61 30.08 24.58
N SER A 259 16.46 31.30 25.12
CA SER A 259 17.54 32.25 25.28
C SER A 259 18.58 31.57 26.18
N LYS A 260 19.65 31.05 25.62
CA LYS A 260 20.85 30.74 26.41
C LYS A 260 21.34 32.07 27.00
N LYS A 261 21.00 32.30 28.24
CA LYS A 261 21.74 33.31 29.05
C LYS A 261 23.17 32.81 29.19
N LYS A 262 24.07 33.71 28.88
CA LYS A 262 25.53 33.58 29.11
C LYS A 262 25.84 33.38 30.58
#